data_9a688cbdc4252343eefd62e9ea993981
#
_entry.id   9a688cbdc4252343eefd62e9ea993981
#
_cell.length_a   1.000
_cell.length_b   1.000
_cell.length_c   1.000
_cell.angle_alpha   90.00
_cell.angle_beta   90.00
_cell.angle_gamma   90.00
#
_symmetry.space_group_name_H-M   'P 1'
#
loop_
_entity.id
_entity.type
_entity.pdbx_description
1 polymer ?
#
loop_
_entity_poly.entity_id
_entity_poly.type
_entity_poly.pdbx_seq_one_letter_code
_entity_poly.pdbx_strand_id
1 'polypeptide(L)'
;MEDSFKYPRLRFPIDARVERIQNQELIVLRCPIGVAERPLILSAATVPLLACFNGQTSDAEILSRFEGQGLTSEFLTELITTIDQYLFLDSPTFTAAYQKFKQDFFCKLIRPANLSGLSYPAEKRALQNLIDNYLNSNTAPKDAPGRLVALIS
;
A
#
# COMPACT_ATOMS: atom_id res chain seq x y z
N MET A 1 9.53 21.37 8.52
CA MET A 1 8.67 21.11 7.34
C MET A 1 9.45 21.17 6.02
N GLU A 2 10.56 21.93 5.96
CA GLU A 2 11.35 22.11 4.72
C GLU A 2 12.24 20.93 4.32
N ASP A 3 12.75 20.12 5.27
CA ASP A 3 13.72 19.06 4.96
C ASP A 3 13.14 17.88 4.17
N SER A 4 11.88 17.48 4.38
CA SER A 4 11.27 16.35 3.68
C SER A 4 10.95 16.64 2.21
N PHE A 5 10.85 17.91 1.83
CA PHE A 5 10.72 18.33 0.43
C PHE A 5 12.08 18.51 -0.24
N LYS A 6 13.10 18.91 0.53
CA LYS A 6 14.46 19.06 0.04
C LYS A 6 15.16 17.72 -0.23
N TYR A 7 14.90 16.72 0.60
CA TYR A 7 15.41 15.34 0.46
C TYR A 7 14.24 14.37 0.45
N PRO A 8 13.50 14.28 -0.64
CA PRO A 8 12.29 13.46 -0.68
C PRO A 8 12.61 11.99 -0.46
N ARG A 9 11.81 11.33 0.37
CA ARG A 9 11.94 9.92 0.67
C ARG A 9 10.60 9.23 0.59
N LEU A 10 10.51 8.19 -0.24
CA LEU A 10 9.34 7.32 -0.21
C LEU A 10 9.32 6.55 1.10
N ARG A 11 8.13 6.49 1.73
CA ARG A 11 7.97 5.70 2.96
C ARG A 11 7.96 4.19 2.67
N PHE A 12 8.05 3.40 3.71
CA PHE A 12 7.89 1.95 3.63
C PHE A 12 6.77 1.50 4.62
N PRO A 13 5.96 0.47 4.27
CA PRO A 13 5.91 -0.25 3.00
C PRO A 13 4.99 0.42 1.96
N ILE A 14 5.35 0.29 0.69
CA ILE A 14 4.52 0.66 -0.47
C ILE A 14 4.46 -0.54 -1.42
N ASP A 15 3.26 -0.89 -1.90
CA ASP A 15 3.07 -1.78 -3.04
C ASP A 15 3.04 -0.92 -4.32
N ALA A 16 4.08 -1.04 -5.13
CA ALA A 16 4.25 -0.29 -6.36
C ALA A 16 4.23 -1.24 -7.55
N ARG A 17 3.29 -1.04 -8.48
CA ARG A 17 3.15 -1.88 -9.68
C ARG A 17 2.99 -1.02 -10.91
N VAL A 18 3.65 -1.43 -11.99
CA VAL A 18 3.39 -0.86 -13.32
C VAL A 18 2.23 -1.64 -13.93
N GLU A 19 1.18 -0.93 -14.30
CA GLU A 19 -0.03 -1.47 -14.92
C GLU A 19 -0.25 -0.78 -16.27
N ARG A 20 -0.77 -1.53 -17.24
CA ARG A 20 -1.13 -0.98 -18.55
C ARG A 20 -2.63 -0.75 -18.61
N ILE A 21 -3.04 0.52 -18.60
CA ILE A 21 -4.45 0.93 -18.64
C ILE A 21 -4.66 1.77 -19.89
N GLN A 22 -5.64 1.39 -20.73
CA GLN A 22 -5.96 2.12 -21.97
C GLN A 22 -4.73 2.41 -22.85
N ASN A 23 -3.84 1.44 -22.98
CA ASN A 23 -2.61 1.54 -23.76
C ASN A 23 -1.54 2.52 -23.20
N GLN A 24 -1.73 3.00 -21.97
CA GLN A 24 -0.75 3.82 -21.23
C GLN A 24 -0.11 2.99 -20.12
N GLU A 25 1.19 3.13 -19.95
CA GLU A 25 1.90 2.54 -18.83
C GLU A 25 1.84 3.49 -17.63
N LEU A 26 1.27 3.00 -16.55
CA LEU A 26 1.04 3.77 -15.32
C LEU A 26 1.70 3.02 -14.16
N ILE A 27 2.28 3.76 -13.21
CA ILE A 27 2.67 3.20 -11.92
C ILE A 27 1.56 3.46 -10.92
N VAL A 28 1.15 2.41 -10.23
CA VAL A 28 0.12 2.46 -9.18
C VAL A 28 0.79 2.20 -7.84
N LEU A 29 0.73 3.17 -6.94
CA LEU A 29 1.22 3.05 -5.57
C LEU A 29 0.04 2.75 -4.64
N ARG A 30 0.13 1.69 -3.87
CA ARG A 30 -0.87 1.28 -2.87
C ARG A 30 -0.26 1.19 -1.48
N CYS A 31 -1.08 1.46 -0.49
CA CYS A 31 -0.72 1.36 0.91
C CYS A 31 -1.17 0.00 1.48
N PRO A 32 -0.26 -0.98 1.70
CA PRO A 32 -0.66 -2.29 2.22
C PRO A 32 -1.15 -2.26 3.67
N ILE A 33 -0.79 -1.22 4.43
CA ILE A 33 -1.21 -1.07 5.83
C ILE A 33 -2.51 -0.24 6.00
N GLY A 34 -3.09 0.30 4.92
CA GLY A 34 -4.39 0.97 4.93
C GLY A 34 -4.42 2.40 5.48
N VAL A 35 -3.27 3.04 5.74
CA VAL A 35 -3.21 4.46 6.18
C VAL A 35 -3.61 5.39 5.04
N ALA A 36 -3.11 5.14 3.84
CA ALA A 36 -3.57 5.79 2.62
C ALA A 36 -4.70 4.96 2.02
N GLU A 37 -5.91 5.49 2.03
CA GLU A 37 -7.11 4.80 1.55
C GLU A 37 -7.18 4.73 0.02
N ARG A 38 -6.56 5.70 -0.66
CA ARG A 38 -6.61 5.82 -2.12
C ARG A 38 -5.25 5.48 -2.73
N PRO A 39 -5.24 4.71 -3.82
CA PRO A 39 -4.02 4.53 -4.60
C PRO A 39 -3.61 5.84 -5.28
N LEU A 40 -2.30 6.04 -5.44
CA LEU A 40 -1.77 7.09 -6.29
C LEU A 40 -1.36 6.50 -7.62
N ILE A 41 -1.89 7.07 -8.69
CA ILE A 41 -1.63 6.63 -10.07
C ILE A 41 -0.84 7.73 -10.77
N LEU A 42 0.32 7.39 -11.28
CA LEU A 42 1.20 8.30 -11.99
C LEU A 42 1.59 7.70 -13.36
N SER A 43 2.09 8.51 -14.26
CA SER A 43 2.71 7.99 -15.49
C SER A 43 3.91 7.12 -15.16
N ALA A 44 4.14 6.01 -15.88
CA ALA A 44 5.33 5.19 -15.71
C ALA A 44 6.64 5.97 -16.01
N ALA A 45 6.55 7.07 -16.76
CA ALA A 45 7.67 7.98 -16.98
C ALA A 45 8.21 8.63 -15.69
N THR A 46 7.42 8.65 -14.60
CA THR A 46 7.88 9.16 -13.30
C THR A 46 8.71 8.15 -12.50
N VAL A 47 8.77 6.88 -12.90
CA VAL A 47 9.50 5.82 -12.16
C VAL A 47 10.97 6.18 -11.91
N PRO A 48 11.75 6.70 -12.88
CA PRO A 48 13.12 7.11 -12.63
C PRO A 48 13.25 8.24 -11.58
N LEU A 49 12.28 9.16 -11.52
CA LEU A 49 12.22 10.22 -10.50
C LEU A 49 11.94 9.63 -9.12
N LEU A 50 10.95 8.71 -9.02
CA LEU A 50 10.63 8.03 -7.77
C LEU A 50 11.80 7.22 -7.22
N ALA A 51 12.65 6.67 -8.06
CA ALA A 51 13.87 5.97 -7.65
C ALA A 51 14.90 6.91 -6.98
N CYS A 52 14.82 8.21 -7.24
CA CYS A 52 15.66 9.22 -6.58
C CYS A 52 15.13 9.64 -5.20
N PHE A 53 13.89 9.29 -4.85
CA PHE A 53 13.27 9.65 -3.57
C PHE A 53 13.72 8.70 -2.45
N ASN A 54 15.01 8.75 -2.14
CA ASN A 54 15.70 7.88 -1.18
C ASN A 54 16.04 8.58 0.15
N GLY A 55 15.73 9.88 0.27
CA GLY A 55 16.06 10.71 1.43
C GLY A 55 17.51 11.18 1.50
N GLN A 56 18.31 10.93 0.45
CA GLN A 56 19.73 11.33 0.38
C GLN A 56 19.99 12.25 -0.80
N THR A 57 19.22 12.12 -1.86
CA THR A 57 19.33 12.94 -3.06
C THR A 57 18.44 14.17 -2.89
N SER A 58 19.05 15.36 -3.01
CA SER A 58 18.31 16.62 -2.91
C SER A 58 17.47 16.89 -4.18
N ASP A 59 16.45 17.71 -4.04
CA ASP A 59 15.63 18.21 -5.15
C ASP A 59 16.48 18.86 -6.24
N ALA A 60 17.50 19.67 -5.86
CA ALA A 60 18.44 20.28 -6.79
C ALA A 60 19.29 19.25 -7.55
N GLU A 61 19.74 18.20 -6.88
CA GLU A 61 20.47 17.08 -7.54
C GLU A 61 19.57 16.29 -8.46
N ILE A 62 18.29 16.09 -8.09
CA ILE A 62 17.32 15.45 -8.97
C ILE A 62 17.12 16.29 -10.23
N LEU A 63 16.89 17.59 -10.09
CA LEU A 63 16.76 18.52 -11.22
C LEU A 63 17.97 18.47 -12.15
N SER A 64 19.18 18.54 -11.58
CA SER A 64 20.43 18.46 -12.36
C SER A 64 20.57 17.14 -13.10
N ARG A 65 20.20 16.01 -12.49
CA ARG A 65 20.28 14.66 -13.11
C ARG A 65 19.36 14.51 -14.30
N PHE A 66 18.21 15.18 -14.29
CA PHE A 66 17.21 15.13 -15.37
C PHE A 66 17.23 16.41 -16.23
N GLU A 67 18.27 17.23 -16.11
CA GLU A 67 18.49 18.38 -16.98
C GLU A 67 18.52 17.93 -18.45
N GLY A 68 17.76 18.61 -19.30
CA GLY A 68 17.60 18.22 -20.72
C GLY A 68 16.54 17.17 -21.01
N GLN A 69 15.92 16.57 -20.00
CA GLN A 69 14.77 15.64 -20.18
C GLN A 69 13.42 16.31 -19.96
N GLY A 70 13.40 17.64 -19.84
CA GLY A 70 12.17 18.44 -19.68
C GLY A 70 11.63 18.46 -18.26
N LEU A 71 12.40 18.00 -17.25
CA LEU A 71 12.00 18.15 -15.85
C LEU A 71 12.14 19.61 -15.42
N THR A 72 11.04 20.20 -14.95
CA THR A 72 11.03 21.54 -14.38
C THR A 72 10.95 21.50 -12.86
N SER A 73 11.40 22.57 -12.20
CA SER A 73 11.32 22.73 -10.73
C SER A 73 9.88 22.68 -10.24
N GLU A 74 8.98 23.30 -11.00
CA GLU A 74 7.55 23.35 -10.70
C GLU A 74 6.94 21.94 -10.73
N PHE A 75 7.24 21.15 -11.77
CA PHE A 75 6.76 19.78 -11.88
C PHE A 75 7.29 18.88 -10.75
N LEU A 76 8.58 19.00 -10.42
CA LEU A 76 9.15 18.23 -9.31
C LEU A 76 8.49 18.58 -7.98
N THR A 77 8.28 19.87 -7.71
CA THR A 77 7.60 20.35 -6.50
C THR A 77 6.15 19.86 -6.43
N GLU A 78 5.42 19.91 -7.55
CA GLU A 78 4.06 19.41 -7.63
C GLU A 78 4.00 17.89 -7.41
N LEU A 79 4.93 17.15 -7.99
CA LEU A 79 5.04 15.70 -7.81
C LEU A 79 5.30 15.34 -6.34
N ILE A 80 6.28 15.97 -5.68
CA ILE A 80 6.60 15.77 -4.27
C ILE A 80 5.36 16.09 -3.41
N THR A 81 4.73 17.22 -3.66
CA THR A 81 3.52 17.65 -2.94
C THR A 81 2.37 16.64 -3.10
N THR A 82 2.15 16.15 -4.32
CA THR A 82 1.13 15.16 -4.61
C THR A 82 1.41 13.85 -3.87
N ILE A 83 2.64 13.35 -3.91
CA ILE A 83 3.04 12.13 -3.20
C ILE A 83 2.85 12.27 -1.69
N ASP A 84 3.15 13.46 -1.12
CA ASP A 84 2.96 13.75 0.30
C ASP A 84 1.47 13.78 0.68
N GLN A 85 0.63 14.46 -0.11
CA GLN A 85 -0.82 14.52 0.10
C GLN A 85 -1.49 13.14 0.07
N TYR A 86 -0.98 12.23 -0.78
CA TYR A 86 -1.42 10.84 -0.84
C TYR A 86 -0.78 9.93 0.21
N LEU A 87 0.04 10.49 1.13
CA LEU A 87 0.68 9.79 2.24
C LEU A 87 1.68 8.71 1.78
N PHE A 88 2.36 8.93 0.67
CA PHE A 88 3.42 8.04 0.19
C PHE A 88 4.84 8.57 0.43
N LEU A 89 4.98 9.78 0.99
CA LEU A 89 6.26 10.34 1.40
C LEU A 89 6.52 10.06 2.89
N ASP A 90 7.77 9.86 3.28
CA ASP A 90 8.20 9.81 4.69
C ASP A 90 8.30 11.24 5.23
N SER A 91 7.18 11.76 5.71
CA SER A 91 6.97 13.15 6.07
C SER A 91 6.22 13.32 7.38
N PRO A 92 6.21 14.52 7.96
CA PRO A 92 5.34 14.85 9.09
C PRO A 92 3.85 14.63 8.80
N THR A 93 3.41 14.87 7.57
CA THR A 93 2.03 14.61 7.11
C THR A 93 1.66 13.13 7.26
N PHE A 94 2.51 12.24 6.76
CA PHE A 94 2.33 10.79 6.93
C PHE A 94 2.40 10.39 8.40
N THR A 95 3.37 10.93 9.15
CA THR A 95 3.53 10.60 10.57
C THR A 95 2.27 10.94 11.37
N ALA A 96 1.68 12.11 11.16
CA ALA A 96 0.44 12.52 11.82
C ALA A 96 -0.74 11.61 11.43
N ALA A 97 -0.91 11.30 10.14
CA ALA A 97 -1.95 10.39 9.66
C ALA A 97 -1.78 8.97 10.24
N TYR A 98 -0.56 8.46 10.30
CA TYR A 98 -0.26 7.15 10.86
C TYR A 98 -0.53 7.07 12.38
N GLN A 99 -0.21 8.12 13.14
CA GLN A 99 -0.55 8.17 14.56
C GLN A 99 -2.06 8.16 14.79
N LYS A 100 -2.80 8.95 14.00
CA LYS A 100 -4.27 8.93 14.04
C LYS A 100 -4.81 7.54 13.69
N PHE A 101 -4.33 6.93 12.62
CA PHE A 101 -4.71 5.57 12.22
C PHE A 101 -4.49 4.54 13.33
N LYS A 102 -3.32 4.61 14.02
CA LYS A 102 -3.03 3.74 15.17
C LYS A 102 -4.00 3.98 16.33
N GLN A 103 -4.25 5.23 16.68
CA GLN A 103 -5.20 5.57 17.76
C GLN A 103 -6.59 5.03 17.44
N ASP A 104 -7.09 5.28 16.23
CA ASP A 104 -8.40 4.79 15.78
C ASP A 104 -8.47 3.26 15.82
N PHE A 105 -7.37 2.58 15.49
CA PHE A 105 -7.28 1.13 15.53
C PHE A 105 -7.31 0.59 16.97
N PHE A 106 -6.55 1.19 17.88
CA PHE A 106 -6.47 0.73 19.27
C PHE A 106 -7.72 1.11 20.11
N CYS A 107 -8.39 2.21 19.78
CA CYS A 107 -9.61 2.62 20.49
C CYS A 107 -10.86 1.81 20.10
N LYS A 108 -10.83 1.03 19.03
CA LYS A 108 -11.96 0.19 18.64
C LYS A 108 -12.10 -1.02 19.56
N LEU A 109 -13.18 -1.08 20.35
CA LEU A 109 -13.54 -2.24 21.15
C LEU A 109 -13.83 -3.49 20.31
N ILE A 110 -14.41 -3.29 19.13
CA ILE A 110 -14.73 -4.35 18.18
C ILE A 110 -14.08 -3.99 16.85
N ARG A 111 -13.28 -4.91 16.33
CA ARG A 111 -12.67 -4.78 15.01
C ARG A 111 -13.54 -5.51 14.00
N PRO A 112 -14.12 -4.82 13.02
CA PRO A 112 -14.82 -5.49 11.93
C PRO A 112 -13.86 -6.35 11.13
N ALA A 113 -14.33 -7.50 10.67
CA ALA A 113 -13.57 -8.38 9.80
C ALA A 113 -13.48 -7.73 8.40
N ASN A 114 -12.29 -7.26 8.02
CA ASN A 114 -12.07 -6.48 6.79
C ASN A 114 -12.42 -7.24 5.51
N LEU A 115 -12.37 -8.57 5.52
CA LEU A 115 -12.67 -9.42 4.37
C LEU A 115 -14.10 -9.96 4.36
N SER A 116 -14.89 -9.58 5.37
CA SER A 116 -16.29 -9.96 5.48
C SER A 116 -17.12 -9.32 4.35
N GLY A 117 -17.83 -10.12 3.59
CA GLY A 117 -18.56 -9.70 2.39
C GLY A 117 -17.70 -9.58 1.12
N LEU A 118 -16.37 -9.71 1.23
CA LEU A 118 -15.46 -9.68 0.10
C LEU A 118 -14.90 -11.10 -0.22
N SER A 119 -14.26 -11.72 0.75
CA SER A 119 -13.65 -13.06 0.59
C SER A 119 -14.49 -14.18 1.17
N TYR A 120 -15.42 -13.86 2.07
CA TYR A 120 -16.37 -14.81 2.66
C TYR A 120 -17.68 -14.07 3.04
N PRO A 121 -18.80 -14.78 3.17
CA PRO A 121 -20.08 -14.17 3.51
C PRO A 121 -20.03 -13.36 4.80
N ALA A 122 -20.60 -12.15 4.80
CA ALA A 122 -20.70 -11.31 5.99
C ALA A 122 -21.76 -11.83 6.98
N GLU A 123 -22.79 -12.50 6.47
CA GLU A 123 -23.89 -13.04 7.26
C GLU A 123 -23.46 -14.37 7.91
N LYS A 124 -23.66 -14.48 9.24
CA LYS A 124 -23.18 -15.59 10.06
C LYS A 124 -23.65 -16.95 9.55
N ARG A 125 -24.94 -17.06 9.18
CA ARG A 125 -25.52 -18.33 8.73
C ARG A 125 -24.97 -18.78 7.39
N ALA A 126 -24.78 -17.82 6.48
CA ALA A 126 -24.18 -18.10 5.16
C ALA A 126 -22.71 -18.53 5.31
N LEU A 127 -21.96 -17.88 6.21
CA LEU A 127 -20.57 -18.26 6.52
C LEU A 127 -20.51 -19.66 7.15
N GLN A 128 -21.42 -19.97 8.06
CA GLN A 128 -21.49 -21.29 8.70
C GLN A 128 -21.78 -22.39 7.67
N ASN A 129 -22.75 -22.18 6.79
CA ASN A 129 -23.04 -23.11 5.70
C ASN A 129 -21.83 -23.31 4.74
N LEU A 130 -21.11 -22.24 4.45
CA LEU A 130 -19.89 -22.32 3.62
C LEU A 130 -18.82 -23.20 4.28
N ILE A 131 -18.57 -22.99 5.58
CA ILE A 131 -17.60 -23.78 6.35
C ILE A 131 -18.04 -25.25 6.42
N ASP A 132 -19.30 -25.50 6.73
CA ASP A 132 -19.85 -26.86 6.81
C ASP A 132 -19.73 -27.59 5.45
N ASN A 133 -19.97 -26.90 4.34
CA ASN A 133 -19.76 -27.46 3.00
C ASN A 133 -18.28 -27.81 2.75
N TYR A 134 -17.34 -26.98 3.15
CA TYR A 134 -15.91 -27.31 3.03
C TYR A 134 -15.50 -28.49 3.89
N LEU A 135 -15.99 -28.58 5.12
CA LEU A 135 -15.69 -29.70 6.03
C LEU A 135 -16.30 -31.01 5.55
N ASN A 136 -17.51 -30.96 5.00
CA ASN A 136 -18.20 -32.14 4.52
C ASN A 136 -17.75 -32.62 3.12
N SER A 137 -17.23 -31.72 2.28
CA SER A 137 -16.71 -32.02 0.94
C SER A 137 -15.30 -32.64 0.97
N ASN A 138 -14.54 -32.39 2.01
CA ASN A 138 -13.22 -32.99 2.20
C ASN A 138 -13.36 -34.39 2.81
N THR A 139 -13.47 -35.40 1.95
CA THR A 139 -13.22 -36.80 2.31
C THR A 139 -11.73 -37.01 2.55
N ALA A 140 -11.22 -36.48 3.65
CA ALA A 140 -9.90 -36.88 4.11
C ALA A 140 -9.93 -38.40 4.37
N PRO A 141 -8.86 -39.16 4.00
CA PRO A 141 -8.79 -40.56 4.33
C PRO A 141 -8.98 -40.72 5.84
N LYS A 142 -9.98 -41.49 6.25
CA LYS A 142 -10.30 -41.68 7.68
C LYS A 142 -9.17 -42.31 8.47
N ASP A 143 -8.19 -42.87 7.80
CA ASP A 143 -7.09 -43.66 8.37
C ASP A 143 -5.72 -43.03 7.99
N ALA A 144 -5.51 -41.73 8.21
CA ALA A 144 -4.17 -41.21 8.14
C ALA A 144 -3.33 -41.76 9.32
N PRO A 145 -2.33 -42.64 9.06
CA PRO A 145 -1.52 -43.21 10.12
C PRO A 145 -0.68 -42.07 10.74
N GLY A 146 -0.83 -41.83 12.03
CA GLY A 146 -0.05 -40.86 12.77
C GLY A 146 -0.88 -40.01 13.73
N ARG A 147 -0.18 -39.39 14.68
CA ARG A 147 -0.77 -38.43 15.61
C ARG A 147 -0.51 -37.02 15.08
N LEU A 148 -1.57 -36.25 14.86
CA LEU A 148 -1.40 -34.81 14.55
C LEU A 148 -0.73 -34.09 15.73
N VAL A 149 0.45 -33.53 15.49
CA VAL A 149 1.25 -32.82 16.51
C VAL A 149 1.07 -31.31 16.40
N ALA A 150 0.94 -30.79 15.18
CA ALA A 150 0.68 -29.38 14.93
C ALA A 150 0.04 -29.15 13.56
N LEU A 151 -0.78 -28.12 13.43
CA LEU A 151 -1.29 -27.59 12.18
C LEU A 151 -0.89 -26.13 12.10
N ILE A 152 -0.15 -25.75 11.04
CA ILE A 152 0.23 -24.37 10.75
C ILE A 152 -0.53 -24.00 9.46
N SER A 153 -1.39 -22.97 9.54
CA SER A 153 -2.15 -22.42 8.40
C SER A 153 -1.74 -20.99 8.11
#